data_fbdfc43e31bc88ff0f76ccbc8d9ae057
#
_entry.id   fbdfc43e31bc88ff0f76ccbc8d9ae057
#
_cell.length_a   1.000
_cell.length_b   1.000
_cell.length_c   1.000
_cell.angle_alpha   90.00
_cell.angle_beta   90.00
_cell.angle_gamma   90.00
#
_symmetry.space_group_name_H-M   'P 1'
#
loop_
_entity.id
_entity.type
_entity.pdbx_description
1 polymer ?
#
loop_
_entity_poly.entity_id
_entity_poly.type
_entity_poly.pdbx_seq_one_letter_code
_entity_poly.pdbx_strand_id
1 'polypeptide(L)'
;MVGAVVSEELVRRFGTTRVVAAGLVIMTATMPLVLFWEVNTSYLVIGPIVAMIALGIGLVFAPAAEAVMGAVEAAKAGVGSAMNDVTQMLAGALSIAVVGSVMYAIYAAKLGDAVASLPAEAREVVRDSIGGAIQLAASLPPAEALALSDAAKLAFTDALGLAVLIGAGFSLVGVLIVAKYMPARAPAGRR
;
A
#
# COMPACT_ATOMS: atom_id res chain seq x y z
N MET A 1 -4.80 -13.22 -9.70
CA MET A 1 -4.72 -14.64 -10.10
C MET A 1 -3.46 -14.96 -10.92
N VAL A 2 -3.11 -14.18 -11.95
CA VAL A 2 -1.88 -14.45 -12.77
C VAL A 2 -0.61 -14.47 -11.91
N GLY A 3 -0.47 -13.56 -10.93
CA GLY A 3 0.70 -13.50 -10.04
C GLY A 3 0.91 -14.76 -9.19
N ALA A 4 -0.15 -15.42 -8.76
CA ALA A 4 -0.06 -16.62 -7.94
C ALA A 4 0.43 -17.83 -8.76
N VAL A 5 -0.07 -18.01 -9.98
CA VAL A 5 0.37 -19.09 -10.87
C VAL A 5 1.82 -18.92 -11.31
N VAL A 6 2.21 -17.67 -11.60
CA VAL A 6 3.61 -17.34 -11.94
C VAL A 6 4.53 -17.53 -10.73
N SER A 7 4.06 -17.21 -9.51
CA SER A 7 4.87 -17.37 -8.30
C SER A 7 5.20 -18.83 -8.00
N GLU A 8 4.29 -19.77 -8.21
CA GLU A 8 4.50 -21.20 -7.97
C GLU A 8 5.63 -21.76 -8.85
N GLU A 9 5.63 -21.46 -10.14
CA GLU A 9 6.68 -21.89 -11.05
C GLU A 9 8.03 -21.23 -10.72
N LEU A 10 8.01 -19.94 -10.34
CA LEU A 10 9.21 -19.23 -9.93
C LEU A 10 9.79 -19.77 -8.60
N VAL A 11 8.92 -20.09 -7.65
CA VAL A 11 9.33 -20.71 -6.37
C VAL A 11 9.98 -22.08 -6.61
N ARG A 12 9.43 -22.87 -7.51
CA ARG A 12 9.99 -24.17 -7.87
C ARG A 12 11.38 -24.06 -8.48
N ARG A 13 11.65 -23.02 -9.27
CA ARG A 13 12.93 -22.81 -9.96
C ARG A 13 13.96 -22.09 -9.09
N PHE A 14 13.56 -21.03 -8.42
CA PHE A 14 14.48 -20.10 -7.75
C PHE A 14 14.47 -20.20 -6.22
N GLY A 15 13.47 -20.88 -5.66
CA GLY A 15 13.24 -21.00 -4.21
C GLY A 15 12.44 -19.83 -3.63
N THR A 16 11.74 -20.10 -2.52
CA THR A 16 10.78 -19.20 -1.86
C THR A 16 11.40 -17.85 -1.51
N THR A 17 12.58 -17.85 -0.89
CA THR A 17 13.27 -16.63 -0.43
C THR A 17 13.57 -15.65 -1.56
N ARG A 18 14.07 -16.16 -2.70
CA ARG A 18 14.42 -15.31 -3.84
C ARG A 18 13.19 -14.71 -4.51
N VAL A 19 12.09 -15.46 -4.58
CA VAL A 19 10.83 -15.00 -5.17
C VAL A 19 10.19 -13.92 -4.29
N VAL A 20 10.12 -14.14 -2.99
CA VAL A 20 9.62 -13.16 -2.02
C VAL A 20 10.50 -11.89 -2.01
N ALA A 21 11.83 -12.05 -1.99
CA ALA A 21 12.74 -10.91 -2.06
C ALA A 21 12.57 -10.12 -3.37
N ALA A 22 12.43 -10.79 -4.51
CA ALA A 22 12.18 -10.14 -5.80
C ALA A 22 10.85 -9.36 -5.79
N GLY A 23 9.78 -9.93 -5.24
CA GLY A 23 8.49 -9.26 -5.07
C GLY A 23 8.59 -7.99 -4.24
N LEU A 24 9.28 -8.07 -3.09
CA LEU A 24 9.51 -6.92 -2.21
C LEU A 24 10.39 -5.85 -2.88
N VAL A 25 11.43 -6.25 -3.61
CA VAL A 25 12.30 -5.32 -4.38
C VAL A 25 11.50 -4.61 -5.45
N ILE A 26 10.66 -5.32 -6.21
CA ILE A 26 9.77 -4.72 -7.21
C ILE A 26 8.85 -3.68 -6.55
N MET A 27 8.23 -4.01 -5.43
CA MET A 27 7.39 -3.06 -4.68
C MET A 27 8.18 -1.84 -4.22
N THR A 28 9.33 -2.06 -3.58
CA THR A 28 10.19 -0.99 -3.07
C THR A 28 10.66 -0.05 -4.18
N ALA A 29 11.00 -0.58 -5.35
CA ALA A 29 11.45 0.21 -6.50
C ALA A 29 10.31 0.93 -7.22
N THR A 30 9.10 0.35 -7.22
CA THR A 30 7.97 0.88 -7.97
C THR A 30 7.18 1.93 -7.17
N MET A 31 7.04 1.74 -5.84
CA MET A 31 6.29 2.66 -4.99
C MET A 31 6.74 4.13 -5.09
N PRO A 32 8.04 4.47 -5.11
CA PRO A 32 8.46 5.87 -5.25
C PRO A 32 8.03 6.53 -6.57
N LEU A 33 7.70 5.76 -7.61
CA LEU A 33 7.20 6.32 -8.86
C LEU A 33 5.83 7.01 -8.71
N VAL A 34 5.09 6.69 -7.65
CA VAL A 34 3.83 7.38 -7.31
C VAL A 34 4.04 8.85 -6.93
N LEU A 35 5.25 9.24 -6.49
CA LEU A 35 5.59 10.65 -6.23
C LEU A 35 5.54 11.54 -7.48
N PHE A 36 5.66 10.95 -8.66
CA PHE A 36 5.56 11.67 -9.93
C PHE A 36 4.13 11.78 -10.46
N TRP A 37 3.14 11.30 -9.68
CA TRP A 37 1.75 11.45 -10.06
C TRP A 37 1.27 12.87 -9.78
N GLU A 38 0.63 13.43 -10.77
CA GLU A 38 -0.07 14.69 -10.73
C GLU A 38 -1.58 14.47 -10.87
N VAL A 39 -2.37 15.49 -10.54
CA VAL A 39 -3.84 15.44 -10.63
C VAL A 39 -4.33 14.99 -12.02
N ASN A 40 -3.58 15.30 -13.06
CA ASN A 40 -3.90 14.99 -14.46
C ASN A 40 -3.06 13.85 -15.06
N THR A 41 -2.39 13.04 -14.23
CA THR A 41 -1.56 11.94 -14.74
C THR A 41 -2.42 10.93 -15.51
N SER A 42 -1.97 10.60 -16.73
CA SER A 42 -2.68 9.65 -17.60
C SER A 42 -2.72 8.25 -17.01
N TYR A 43 -3.85 7.55 -17.19
CA TYR A 43 -4.00 6.14 -16.81
C TYR A 43 -2.98 5.21 -17.47
N LEU A 44 -2.42 5.60 -18.62
CA LEU A 44 -1.34 4.84 -19.29
C LEU A 44 -0.03 4.83 -18.46
N VAL A 45 0.17 5.80 -17.58
CA VAL A 45 1.31 5.85 -16.65
C VAL A 45 0.96 5.17 -15.34
N ILE A 46 -0.24 5.42 -14.82
CA ILE A 46 -0.73 4.86 -13.56
C ILE A 46 -0.85 3.33 -13.65
N GLY A 47 -1.46 2.83 -14.73
CA GLY A 47 -1.76 1.41 -14.92
C GLY A 47 -0.54 0.49 -14.80
N PRO A 48 0.55 0.70 -15.53
CA PRO A 48 1.77 -0.11 -15.40
C PRO A 48 2.37 -0.08 -13.99
N ILE A 49 2.38 1.07 -13.32
CA ILE A 49 2.92 1.21 -11.96
C ILE A 49 2.09 0.38 -10.98
N VAL A 50 0.77 0.51 -11.03
CA VAL A 50 -0.15 -0.30 -10.19
C VAL A 50 -0.02 -1.79 -10.50
N ALA A 51 0.10 -2.16 -11.78
CA ALA A 51 0.30 -3.55 -12.19
C ALA A 51 1.61 -4.13 -11.63
N MET A 52 2.69 -3.36 -11.64
CA MET A 52 3.97 -3.79 -11.05
C MET A 52 3.87 -3.96 -9.53
N ILE A 53 3.21 -3.06 -8.82
CA ILE A 53 2.96 -3.19 -7.38
C ILE A 53 2.13 -4.44 -7.10
N ALA A 54 1.04 -4.65 -7.86
CA ALA A 54 0.18 -5.83 -7.72
C ALA A 54 0.93 -7.14 -8.00
N LEU A 55 1.84 -7.14 -8.98
CA LEU A 55 2.70 -8.27 -9.29
C LEU A 55 3.65 -8.56 -8.13
N GLY A 56 4.28 -7.53 -7.54
CA GLY A 56 5.10 -7.65 -6.35
C GLY A 56 4.34 -8.24 -5.16
N ILE A 57 3.11 -7.78 -4.90
CA ILE A 57 2.23 -8.35 -3.87
C ILE A 57 1.98 -9.84 -4.13
N GLY A 58 1.65 -10.23 -5.37
CA GLY A 58 1.41 -11.63 -5.72
C GLY A 58 2.62 -12.54 -5.52
N LEU A 59 3.83 -12.03 -5.80
CA LEU A 59 5.09 -12.76 -5.59
C LEU A 59 5.46 -12.91 -4.10
N VAL A 60 4.92 -12.07 -3.22
CA VAL A 60 5.17 -12.16 -1.78
C VAL A 60 4.11 -13.02 -1.08
N PHE A 61 2.83 -12.79 -1.38
CA PHE A 61 1.71 -13.31 -0.60
C PHE A 61 1.61 -14.84 -0.66
N ALA A 62 1.64 -15.42 -1.86
CA ALA A 62 1.47 -16.87 -2.03
C ALA A 62 2.62 -17.67 -1.41
N PRO A 63 3.91 -17.37 -1.72
CA PRO A 63 5.01 -18.10 -1.12
C PRO A 63 5.17 -17.88 0.40
N ALA A 64 4.77 -16.71 0.91
CA ALA A 64 4.79 -16.46 2.36
C ALA A 64 3.76 -17.33 3.09
N ALA A 65 2.54 -17.42 2.57
CA ALA A 65 1.50 -18.30 3.12
C ALA A 65 1.93 -19.77 3.10
N GLU A 66 2.51 -20.25 1.99
CA GLU A 66 3.04 -21.62 1.88
C GLU A 66 4.17 -21.89 2.88
N ALA A 67 5.07 -20.92 3.09
CA ALA A 67 6.15 -21.06 4.05
C ALA A 67 5.64 -21.20 5.49
N VAL A 68 4.60 -20.44 5.86
CA VAL A 68 3.95 -20.54 7.18
C VAL A 68 3.27 -21.89 7.34
N MET A 69 2.48 -22.33 6.34
CA MET A 69 1.78 -23.60 6.38
C MET A 69 2.74 -24.81 6.38
N GLY A 70 3.84 -24.71 5.64
CA GLY A 70 4.87 -25.75 5.60
C GLY A 70 5.69 -25.89 6.90
N ALA A 71 5.69 -24.87 7.77
CA ALA A 71 6.35 -24.90 9.07
C ALA A 71 5.50 -25.53 10.18
N VAL A 72 4.22 -25.78 9.93
CA VAL A 72 3.27 -26.32 10.91
C VAL A 72 3.01 -27.80 10.67
N GLU A 73 2.98 -28.63 11.72
CA GLU A 73 2.60 -30.04 11.63
C GLU A 73 1.20 -30.19 11.04
N ALA A 74 0.98 -31.20 10.19
CA ALA A 74 -0.30 -31.45 9.52
C ALA A 74 -1.47 -31.57 10.53
N ALA A 75 -1.24 -32.15 11.71
CA ALA A 75 -2.24 -32.25 12.77
C ALA A 75 -2.66 -30.88 13.36
N LYS A 76 -1.87 -29.83 13.14
CA LYS A 76 -2.10 -28.47 13.64
C LYS A 76 -2.33 -27.46 12.51
N ALA A 77 -2.60 -27.92 11.30
CA ALA A 77 -2.77 -27.08 10.11
C ALA A 77 -3.84 -25.98 10.30
N GLY A 78 -4.94 -26.29 10.99
CA GLY A 78 -5.98 -25.31 11.34
C GLY A 78 -5.46 -24.18 12.23
N VAL A 79 -4.59 -24.49 13.19
CA VAL A 79 -3.96 -23.47 14.03
C VAL A 79 -3.00 -22.60 13.21
N GLY A 80 -2.23 -23.22 12.31
CA GLY A 80 -1.33 -22.49 11.40
C GLY A 80 -2.07 -21.50 10.49
N SER A 81 -3.19 -21.93 9.92
CA SER A 81 -4.05 -21.06 9.11
C SER A 81 -4.62 -19.90 9.93
N ALA A 82 -5.19 -20.18 11.10
CA ALA A 82 -5.73 -19.15 11.97
C ALA A 82 -4.66 -18.11 12.40
N MET A 83 -3.45 -18.57 12.73
CA MET A 83 -2.34 -17.67 13.07
C MET A 83 -1.91 -16.81 11.89
N ASN A 84 -1.86 -17.37 10.68
CA ASN A 84 -1.56 -16.61 9.47
C ASN A 84 -2.62 -15.52 9.23
N ASP A 85 -3.90 -15.85 9.33
CA ASP A 85 -5.00 -14.92 9.11
C ASP A 85 -5.02 -13.80 10.17
N VAL A 86 -4.84 -14.14 11.46
CA VAL A 86 -4.74 -13.14 12.53
C VAL A 86 -3.56 -12.21 12.31
N THR A 87 -2.40 -12.74 11.91
CA THR A 87 -1.21 -11.92 11.62
C THR A 87 -1.46 -10.97 10.46
N GLN A 88 -2.10 -11.42 9.39
CA GLN A 88 -2.46 -10.57 8.25
C GLN A 88 -3.47 -9.48 8.64
N MET A 89 -4.50 -9.83 9.41
CA MET A 89 -5.50 -8.87 9.89
C MET A 89 -4.87 -7.79 10.78
N LEU A 90 -4.01 -8.18 11.72
CA LEU A 90 -3.30 -7.24 12.59
C LEU A 90 -2.36 -6.33 11.78
N ALA A 91 -1.59 -6.90 10.86
CA ALA A 91 -0.70 -6.13 10.00
C ALA A 91 -1.50 -5.15 9.11
N GLY A 92 -2.63 -5.59 8.56
CA GLY A 92 -3.54 -4.74 7.78
C GLY A 92 -4.10 -3.58 8.60
N ALA A 93 -4.63 -3.87 9.80
CA ALA A 93 -5.17 -2.85 10.70
C ALA A 93 -4.12 -1.81 11.10
N LEU A 94 -2.93 -2.26 11.48
CA LEU A 94 -1.81 -1.37 11.82
C LEU A 94 -1.37 -0.52 10.62
N SER A 95 -1.30 -1.12 9.42
CA SER A 95 -0.94 -0.40 8.19
C SER A 95 -1.96 0.69 7.88
N ILE A 96 -3.26 0.39 7.96
CA ILE A 96 -4.33 1.37 7.74
C ILE A 96 -4.25 2.49 8.78
N ALA A 97 -4.03 2.17 10.06
CA ALA A 97 -3.93 3.17 11.11
C ALA A 97 -2.73 4.10 10.91
N VAL A 98 -1.55 3.56 10.62
CA VAL A 98 -0.33 4.36 10.44
C VAL A 98 -0.41 5.18 9.16
N VAL A 99 -0.69 4.54 8.01
CA VAL A 99 -0.73 5.21 6.71
C VAL A 99 -1.88 6.22 6.66
N GLY A 100 -3.06 5.84 7.18
CA GLY A 100 -4.22 6.73 7.26
C GLY A 100 -3.99 7.96 8.13
N SER A 101 -3.37 7.80 9.31
CA SER A 101 -3.04 8.92 10.20
C SER A 101 -2.04 9.87 9.55
N VAL A 102 -1.03 9.35 8.86
CA VAL A 102 -0.04 10.15 8.15
C VAL A 102 -0.68 10.88 6.97
N MET A 103 -1.49 10.16 6.16
CA MET A 103 -2.22 10.77 5.06
C MET A 103 -3.11 11.92 5.54
N TYR A 104 -3.89 11.69 6.60
CA TYR A 104 -4.75 12.72 7.20
C TYR A 104 -3.93 13.95 7.64
N ALA A 105 -2.86 13.73 8.40
CA ALA A 105 -2.03 14.82 8.90
C ALA A 105 -1.41 15.66 7.78
N ILE A 106 -0.90 15.01 6.72
CA ILE A 106 -0.29 15.70 5.58
C ILE A 106 -1.36 16.43 4.76
N TYR A 107 -2.48 15.78 4.48
CA TYR A 107 -3.60 16.37 3.76
C TYR A 107 -4.12 17.61 4.47
N ALA A 108 -4.40 17.53 5.78
CA ALA A 108 -4.86 18.65 6.58
C ALA A 108 -3.84 19.81 6.65
N ALA A 109 -2.54 19.47 6.71
CA ALA A 109 -1.46 20.47 6.70
C ALA A 109 -1.32 21.16 5.34
N LYS A 110 -1.46 20.42 4.25
CA LYS A 110 -1.32 20.92 2.86
C LYS A 110 -2.50 21.78 2.40
N LEU A 111 -3.68 21.59 2.99
CA LEU A 111 -4.83 22.48 2.73
C LEU A 111 -4.57 23.92 3.19
N GLY A 112 -3.76 24.12 4.23
CA GLY A 112 -3.22 25.40 4.68
C GLY A 112 -4.22 26.56 4.60
N ASP A 113 -3.81 27.60 3.86
CA ASP A 113 -4.58 28.85 3.70
C ASP A 113 -5.83 28.69 2.82
N ALA A 114 -5.92 27.65 2.00
CA ALA A 114 -7.09 27.43 1.14
C ALA A 114 -8.40 27.27 1.91
N VAL A 115 -8.32 26.86 3.19
CA VAL A 115 -9.48 26.70 4.07
C VAL A 115 -9.60 27.83 5.11
N ALA A 116 -8.69 28.80 5.12
CA ALA A 116 -8.65 29.84 6.16
C ALA A 116 -9.89 30.75 6.13
N SER A 117 -10.45 31.02 4.95
CA SER A 117 -11.67 31.83 4.75
C SER A 117 -12.96 31.10 5.07
N LEU A 118 -12.94 29.78 5.24
CA LEU A 118 -14.14 28.98 5.50
C LEU A 118 -14.60 29.09 6.95
N PRO A 119 -15.91 29.00 7.24
CA PRO A 119 -16.42 28.83 8.61
C PRO A 119 -15.80 27.61 9.30
N ALA A 120 -15.73 27.62 10.63
CA ALA A 120 -15.06 26.56 11.40
C ALA A 120 -15.59 25.16 11.10
N GLU A 121 -16.93 25.01 11.03
CA GLU A 121 -17.60 23.74 10.73
C GLU A 121 -17.25 23.23 9.30
N ALA A 122 -17.29 24.12 8.32
CA ALA A 122 -16.95 23.78 6.93
C ALA A 122 -15.46 23.42 6.78
N ARG A 123 -14.59 24.09 7.54
CA ARG A 123 -13.15 23.80 7.58
C ARG A 123 -12.85 22.40 8.10
N GLU A 124 -13.57 21.96 9.13
CA GLU A 124 -13.42 20.61 9.69
C GLU A 124 -13.81 19.55 8.63
N VAL A 125 -14.96 19.69 7.99
CA VAL A 125 -15.42 18.78 6.91
C VAL A 125 -14.41 18.68 5.77
N VAL A 126 -13.81 19.81 5.36
CA VAL A 126 -12.79 19.83 4.29
C VAL A 126 -11.49 19.15 4.73
N ARG A 127 -11.08 19.33 5.97
CA ARG A 127 -9.86 18.70 6.53
C ARG A 127 -10.01 17.21 6.74
N ASP A 128 -11.21 16.74 7.03
CA ASP A 128 -11.46 15.32 7.27
C ASP A 128 -11.32 14.46 6.02
N SER A 129 -11.72 14.99 4.86
CA SER A 129 -11.60 14.20 3.63
C SER A 129 -11.68 15.05 2.36
N ILE A 130 -11.02 14.57 1.31
CA ILE A 130 -11.16 15.12 -0.03
C ILE A 130 -12.62 15.04 -0.54
N GLY A 131 -13.36 14.00 -0.15
CA GLY A 131 -14.77 13.86 -0.48
C GLY A 131 -15.61 15.00 0.10
N GLY A 132 -15.39 15.34 1.37
CA GLY A 132 -16.02 16.49 2.03
C GLY A 132 -15.65 17.83 1.38
N ALA A 133 -14.38 17.98 0.99
CA ALA A 133 -13.94 19.18 0.27
C ALA A 133 -14.65 19.36 -1.08
N ILE A 134 -14.79 18.30 -1.86
CA ILE A 134 -15.47 18.33 -3.17
C ILE A 134 -16.98 18.56 -3.02
N GLN A 135 -17.60 17.96 -2.02
CA GLN A 135 -19.02 18.19 -1.73
C GLN A 135 -19.27 19.65 -1.32
N LEU A 136 -18.45 20.20 -0.45
CA LEU A 136 -18.56 21.61 -0.07
C LEU A 136 -18.33 22.53 -1.27
N ALA A 137 -17.30 22.25 -2.09
CA ALA A 137 -17.00 23.01 -3.30
C ALA A 137 -18.23 23.10 -4.24
N ALA A 138 -19.02 22.03 -4.37
CA ALA A 138 -20.22 22.03 -5.20
C ALA A 138 -21.31 23.03 -4.75
N SER A 139 -21.25 23.52 -3.51
CA SER A 139 -22.18 24.49 -2.94
C SER A 139 -21.65 25.95 -2.98
N LEU A 140 -20.41 26.16 -3.40
CA LEU A 140 -19.74 27.45 -3.45
C LEU A 140 -19.88 28.13 -4.84
N PRO A 141 -19.66 29.46 -4.91
CA PRO A 141 -19.53 30.16 -6.19
C PRO A 141 -18.44 29.52 -7.07
N PRO A 142 -18.56 29.55 -8.41
CA PRO A 142 -17.67 28.81 -9.30
C PRO A 142 -16.17 29.05 -9.10
N ALA A 143 -15.76 30.28 -8.81
CA ALA A 143 -14.35 30.60 -8.59
C ALA A 143 -13.80 29.98 -7.29
N GLU A 144 -14.58 30.03 -6.20
CA GLU A 144 -14.20 29.45 -4.90
C GLU A 144 -14.27 27.93 -4.95
N ALA A 145 -15.26 27.37 -5.67
CA ALA A 145 -15.41 25.93 -5.90
C ALA A 145 -14.19 25.32 -6.59
N LEU A 146 -13.70 25.99 -7.65
CA LEU A 146 -12.51 25.55 -8.37
C LEU A 146 -11.27 25.64 -7.48
N ALA A 147 -11.07 26.76 -6.80
CA ALA A 147 -9.90 26.96 -5.93
C ALA A 147 -9.84 25.90 -4.80
N LEU A 148 -10.97 25.62 -4.13
CA LEU A 148 -11.04 24.61 -3.08
C LEU A 148 -10.83 23.20 -3.60
N SER A 149 -11.47 22.87 -4.73
CA SER A 149 -11.36 21.55 -5.37
C SER A 149 -9.92 21.26 -5.80
N ASP A 150 -9.23 22.23 -6.40
CA ASP A 150 -7.86 22.06 -6.87
C ASP A 150 -6.88 21.99 -5.71
N ALA A 151 -7.05 22.81 -4.68
CA ALA A 151 -6.26 22.71 -3.45
C ALA A 151 -6.42 21.35 -2.78
N ALA A 152 -7.64 20.84 -2.68
CA ALA A 152 -7.92 19.53 -2.08
C ALA A 152 -7.31 18.37 -2.89
N LYS A 153 -7.37 18.41 -4.22
CA LYS A 153 -6.75 17.40 -5.09
C LYS A 153 -5.24 17.41 -4.97
N LEU A 154 -4.62 18.57 -4.98
CA LEU A 154 -3.16 18.71 -4.81
C LEU A 154 -2.71 18.20 -3.44
N ALA A 155 -3.39 18.64 -2.36
CA ALA A 155 -3.09 18.19 -1.01
C ALA A 155 -3.22 16.67 -0.86
N PHE A 156 -4.22 16.07 -1.49
CA PHE A 156 -4.43 14.63 -1.49
C PHE A 156 -3.35 13.87 -2.27
N THR A 157 -2.98 14.36 -3.44
CA THR A 157 -1.92 13.74 -4.26
C THR A 157 -0.57 13.76 -3.54
N ASP A 158 -0.22 14.90 -2.90
CA ASP A 158 0.98 15.03 -2.08
C ASP A 158 0.96 14.07 -0.88
N ALA A 159 -0.18 14.00 -0.17
CA ALA A 159 -0.35 13.09 0.95
C ALA A 159 -0.23 11.62 0.54
N LEU A 160 -0.82 11.25 -0.61
CA LEU A 160 -0.72 9.91 -1.18
C LEU A 160 0.74 9.55 -1.50
N GLY A 161 1.48 10.44 -2.15
CA GLY A 161 2.88 10.22 -2.48
C GLY A 161 3.73 9.93 -1.24
N LEU A 162 3.58 10.73 -0.18
CA LEU A 162 4.30 10.53 1.08
C LEU A 162 3.87 9.27 1.82
N ALA A 163 2.59 8.94 1.81
CA ALA A 163 2.07 7.70 2.41
C ALA A 163 2.65 6.45 1.72
N VAL A 164 2.77 6.48 0.39
CA VAL A 164 3.36 5.39 -0.38
C VAL A 164 4.85 5.23 -0.11
N LEU A 165 5.58 6.31 0.17
CA LEU A 165 6.99 6.23 0.60
C LEU A 165 7.15 5.49 1.93
N ILE A 166 6.23 5.67 2.86
CA ILE A 166 6.22 4.90 4.11
C ILE A 166 6.05 3.41 3.80
N GLY A 167 5.14 3.06 2.89
CA GLY A 167 4.96 1.69 2.41
C GLY A 167 6.23 1.14 1.76
N ALA A 168 6.93 1.94 0.94
CA ALA A 168 8.22 1.57 0.37
C ALA A 168 9.29 1.31 1.44
N GLY A 169 9.31 2.12 2.51
CA GLY A 169 10.18 1.91 3.66
C GLY A 169 9.91 0.58 4.37
N PHE A 170 8.66 0.25 4.63
CA PHE A 170 8.28 -1.04 5.19
C PHE A 170 8.66 -2.21 4.27
N SER A 171 8.45 -2.06 2.96
CA SER A 171 8.85 -3.06 1.97
C SER A 171 10.36 -3.28 1.96
N LEU A 172 11.16 -2.21 2.06
CA LEU A 172 12.61 -2.28 2.15
C LEU A 172 13.08 -3.02 3.41
N VAL A 173 12.46 -2.73 4.56
CA VAL A 173 12.71 -3.48 5.80
C VAL A 173 12.37 -4.95 5.60
N GLY A 174 11.26 -5.26 4.93
CA GLY A 174 10.88 -6.62 4.53
C GLY A 174 11.96 -7.31 3.69
N VAL A 175 12.53 -6.63 2.70
CA VAL A 175 13.67 -7.16 1.90
C VAL A 175 14.82 -7.57 2.79
N LEU A 176 15.22 -6.69 3.73
CA LEU A 176 16.35 -6.95 4.64
C LEU A 176 16.08 -8.15 5.56
N ILE A 177 14.85 -8.24 6.11
CA ILE A 177 14.46 -9.37 6.97
C ILE A 177 14.47 -10.67 6.17
N VAL A 178 13.86 -10.70 4.99
CA VAL A 178 13.80 -11.89 4.14
C VAL A 178 15.22 -12.33 3.73
N ALA A 179 16.05 -11.38 3.30
CA ALA A 179 17.43 -11.68 2.90
C ALA A 179 18.28 -12.26 4.04
N LYS A 180 18.02 -11.83 5.29
CA LYS A 180 18.80 -12.25 6.46
C LYS A 180 18.28 -13.51 7.13
N TYR A 181 16.97 -13.68 7.23
CA TYR A 181 16.36 -14.69 8.11
C TYR A 181 15.64 -15.81 7.36
N MET A 182 15.26 -15.61 6.11
CA MET A 182 14.49 -16.62 5.39
C MET A 182 15.42 -17.65 4.73
N PRO A 183 15.26 -18.97 4.99
CA PRO A 183 16.10 -20.01 4.40
C PRO A 183 15.87 -20.06 2.87
N ALA A 184 16.95 -20.26 2.13
CA ALA A 184 16.97 -20.20 0.65
C ALA A 184 15.99 -21.18 -0.05
N ARG A 185 15.55 -22.24 0.63
CA ARG A 185 14.52 -23.19 0.18
C ARG A 185 13.64 -23.56 1.35
N ALA A 186 12.33 -23.60 1.14
CA ALA A 186 11.43 -24.24 2.09
C ALA A 186 11.88 -25.70 2.30
N PRO A 187 11.90 -26.22 3.54
CA PRO A 187 12.18 -27.64 3.75
C PRO A 187 11.16 -28.44 2.95
N ALA A 188 11.65 -29.30 2.04
CA ALA A 188 10.80 -30.23 1.30
C ALA A 188 10.01 -31.03 2.33
N GLY A 189 8.68 -30.88 2.33
CA GLY A 189 7.81 -31.55 3.26
C GLY A 189 8.15 -33.02 3.28
N ARG A 190 8.50 -33.57 4.46
CA ARG A 190 8.60 -35.00 4.67
C ARG A 190 7.25 -35.61 4.34
N ARG A 191 7.21 -36.31 3.21
CA ARG A 191 6.11 -37.20 2.84
C ARG A 191 5.96 -38.32 3.86
#